data_53547416cd1e300d0613d73d57714eb0
#
_entry.id   53547416cd1e300d0613d73d57714eb0
#
_cell.length_a   1.000
_cell.length_b   1.000
_cell.length_c   1.000
_cell.angle_alpha   90.00
_cell.angle_beta   90.00
_cell.angle_gamma   90.00
#
_symmetry.space_group_name_H-M   'P 1'
#
loop_
_entity.id
_entity.type
_entity.pdbx_description
1 polymer ?
#
loop_
_entity_poly.entity_id
_entity_poly.type
_entity_poly.pdbx_seq_one_letter_code
_entity_poly.pdbx_strand_id
1 'polypeptide(L)'
;ENISIKYFTEKVPQDIFDDYMQKADVLWCPIQQETEFFSQKEIYGFTKMSGNIGDAVKFGKLAVFPENYPSKYSFIIPEKGSLGDFLFIKKDVDFSEFSKEKVLQELEKTIFALL
;
A
#
# COMPACT_ATOMS: atom_id res chain seq x y z
N GLU A 1 17.60 14.05 -19.34
CA GLU A 1 16.63 13.17 -18.71
C GLU A 1 15.37 13.93 -18.40
N ASN A 2 14.24 13.34 -18.73
CA ASN A 2 12.95 13.99 -18.60
C ASN A 2 12.24 13.52 -17.31
N ILE A 3 12.40 14.31 -16.25
CA ILE A 3 11.67 14.08 -15.02
C ILE A 3 10.66 15.20 -14.89
N SER A 4 9.38 14.82 -14.75
CA SER A 4 8.29 15.76 -14.50
C SER A 4 7.73 15.50 -13.10
N ILE A 5 7.67 16.54 -12.27
CA ILE A 5 7.14 16.44 -10.91
C ILE A 5 5.82 17.18 -10.87
N LYS A 6 4.77 16.47 -10.42
CA LYS A 6 3.46 17.06 -10.15
C LYS A 6 3.15 16.94 -8.68
N TYR A 7 2.63 18.00 -8.09
CA TYR A 7 2.21 18.03 -6.70
C TYR A 7 0.93 18.86 -6.57
N PHE A 8 0.25 18.67 -5.46
CA PHE A 8 -1.00 19.38 -5.17
C PHE A 8 -0.85 20.14 -3.85
N THR A 9 -1.31 21.40 -3.84
CA THR A 9 -1.27 22.25 -2.66
C THR A 9 -2.55 22.18 -1.85
N GLU A 10 -3.60 21.60 -2.43
CA GLU A 10 -4.91 21.42 -1.81
C GLU A 10 -5.33 19.97 -1.91
N LYS A 11 -6.42 19.62 -1.21
CA LYS A 11 -6.95 18.27 -1.27
C LYS A 11 -7.32 17.88 -2.70
N VAL A 12 -6.81 16.75 -3.15
CA VAL A 12 -7.07 16.24 -4.51
C VAL A 12 -8.50 15.70 -4.58
N PRO A 13 -9.30 16.13 -5.58
CA PRO A 13 -10.60 15.49 -5.84
C PRO A 13 -10.46 14.00 -6.10
N GLN A 14 -11.46 13.23 -5.69
CA GLN A 14 -11.38 11.76 -5.76
C GLN A 14 -11.19 11.24 -7.19
N ASP A 15 -11.85 11.82 -8.17
CA ASP A 15 -11.73 11.43 -9.58
C ASP A 15 -10.31 11.64 -10.12
N ILE A 16 -9.66 12.73 -9.75
CA ILE A 16 -8.28 13.03 -10.13
C ILE A 16 -7.32 12.07 -9.43
N PHE A 17 -7.54 11.83 -8.14
CA PHE A 17 -6.75 10.85 -7.38
C PHE A 17 -6.83 9.47 -8.02
N ASP A 18 -8.02 8.99 -8.32
CA ASP A 18 -8.24 7.68 -8.93
C ASP A 18 -7.54 7.56 -10.29
N ASP A 19 -7.58 8.62 -11.10
CA ASP A 19 -6.91 8.63 -12.40
C ASP A 19 -5.40 8.49 -12.27
N TYR A 20 -4.78 9.24 -11.36
CA TYR A 20 -3.34 9.12 -11.10
C TYR A 20 -2.98 7.74 -10.57
N MET A 21 -3.77 7.21 -9.65
CA MET A 21 -3.53 5.89 -9.08
C MET A 21 -3.61 4.78 -10.13
N GLN A 22 -4.55 4.87 -11.05
CA GLN A 22 -4.67 3.90 -12.14
C GLN A 22 -3.48 3.94 -13.10
N LYS A 23 -2.93 5.12 -13.34
CA LYS A 23 -1.80 5.32 -14.24
C LYS A 23 -0.45 5.04 -13.60
N ALA A 24 -0.38 5.02 -12.27
CA ALA A 24 0.87 4.78 -11.57
C ALA A 24 1.41 3.37 -11.83
N ASP A 25 2.71 3.24 -11.94
CA ASP A 25 3.38 1.94 -12.01
C ASP A 25 3.74 1.42 -10.62
N VAL A 26 4.16 2.32 -9.73
CA VAL A 26 4.58 2.00 -8.37
C VAL A 26 4.10 3.12 -7.45
N LEU A 27 3.65 2.74 -6.26
CA LEU A 27 3.31 3.69 -5.20
C LEU A 27 4.51 3.78 -4.24
N TRP A 28 5.05 4.97 -4.11
CA TRP A 28 6.08 5.21 -3.11
C TRP A 28 5.45 5.81 -1.86
N CYS A 29 5.56 5.09 -0.76
CA CYS A 29 4.88 5.41 0.50
C CYS A 29 5.91 5.64 1.62
N PRO A 30 6.58 6.81 1.66
CA PRO A 30 7.59 7.12 2.67
C PRO A 30 6.93 7.53 4.00
N ILE A 31 6.20 6.61 4.61
CA ILE A 31 5.45 6.88 5.83
C ILE A 31 6.37 7.03 7.04
N GLN A 32 5.98 7.85 7.97
CA GLN A 32 6.61 7.90 9.28
C GLN A 32 6.11 6.69 10.09
N GLN A 33 6.98 5.71 10.29
CA GLN A 33 6.59 4.42 10.86
C GLN A 33 6.14 4.52 12.31
N GLU A 34 6.83 5.35 13.11
CA GLU A 34 6.47 5.57 14.51
C GLU A 34 5.74 6.89 14.66
N THR A 35 4.57 6.87 15.30
CA THR A 35 3.77 8.06 15.56
C THR A 35 3.25 8.03 16.99
N GLU A 36 2.83 9.18 17.50
CA GLU A 36 2.23 9.31 18.82
C GLU A 36 1.00 10.19 18.73
N PHE A 37 -0.09 9.72 19.34
CA PHE A 37 -1.36 10.44 19.38
C PHE A 37 -1.96 10.28 20.78
N PHE A 38 -2.20 11.40 21.45
CA PHE A 38 -2.68 11.43 22.85
C PHE A 38 -1.85 10.54 23.79
N SER A 39 -0.53 10.66 23.71
CA SER A 39 0.42 9.86 24.51
C SER A 39 0.40 8.36 24.22
N GLN A 40 -0.34 7.93 23.20
CA GLN A 40 -0.32 6.54 22.74
C GLN A 40 0.66 6.42 21.57
N LYS A 41 1.65 5.56 21.75
CA LYS A 41 2.61 5.26 20.68
C LYS A 41 2.00 4.26 19.70
N GLU A 42 2.07 4.59 18.44
CA GLU A 42 1.56 3.76 17.37
C GLU A 42 2.68 3.45 16.38
N ILE A 43 2.74 2.20 15.93
CA ILE A 43 3.73 1.76 14.96
C ILE A 43 3.00 1.15 13.77
N TYR A 44 3.16 1.77 12.60
CA TYR A 44 2.58 1.23 11.38
C TYR A 44 3.14 -0.16 11.09
N GLY A 45 2.27 -1.11 10.83
CA GLY A 45 2.61 -2.51 10.63
C GLY A 45 2.56 -3.36 11.89
N PHE A 46 2.47 -2.75 13.08
CA PHE A 46 2.32 -3.46 14.36
C PHE A 46 1.01 -3.10 15.05
N THR A 47 0.83 -1.82 15.37
CA THR A 47 -0.35 -1.38 16.13
C THR A 47 -1.42 -0.77 15.25
N LYS A 48 -1.07 -0.36 14.04
CA LYS A 48 -2.05 0.15 13.08
C LYS A 48 -1.61 -0.13 11.63
N MET A 49 -2.57 -0.10 10.73
CA MET A 49 -2.34 -0.31 9.31
C MET A 49 -2.28 1.03 8.57
N SER A 50 -1.40 1.13 7.59
CA SER A 50 -1.38 2.28 6.68
C SER A 50 -2.50 2.18 5.64
N GLY A 51 -3.21 3.28 5.38
CA GLY A 51 -4.19 3.36 4.31
C GLY A 51 -3.59 3.12 2.92
N ASN A 52 -2.28 3.32 2.77
CA ASN A 52 -1.58 3.06 1.50
C ASN A 52 -1.62 1.59 1.09
N ILE A 53 -1.73 0.67 2.06
CA ILE A 53 -1.91 -0.76 1.75
C ILE A 53 -3.25 -0.99 1.05
N GLY A 54 -4.31 -0.37 1.55
CA GLY A 54 -5.63 -0.44 0.92
C GLY A 54 -5.61 0.14 -0.49
N ASP A 55 -4.92 1.23 -0.70
CA ASP A 55 -4.76 1.84 -2.02
C ASP A 55 -4.02 0.90 -2.99
N ALA A 56 -2.94 0.28 -2.53
CA ALA A 56 -2.18 -0.66 -3.35
C ALA A 56 -3.05 -1.84 -3.79
N VAL A 57 -3.84 -2.39 -2.89
CA VAL A 57 -4.76 -3.49 -3.18
C VAL A 57 -5.86 -3.03 -4.15
N LYS A 58 -6.48 -1.90 -3.87
CA LYS A 58 -7.59 -1.37 -4.68
C LYS A 58 -7.18 -1.16 -6.13
N PHE A 59 -6.00 -0.61 -6.36
CA PHE A 59 -5.52 -0.27 -7.70
C PHE A 59 -4.58 -1.32 -8.29
N GLY A 60 -4.27 -2.39 -7.57
CA GLY A 60 -3.41 -3.48 -8.03
C GLY A 60 -1.97 -3.02 -8.29
N LYS A 61 -1.40 -2.24 -7.38
CA LYS A 61 -0.07 -1.65 -7.56
C LYS A 61 0.95 -2.19 -6.56
N LEU A 62 2.20 -2.28 -7.01
CA LEU A 62 3.32 -2.44 -6.09
C LEU A 62 3.46 -1.18 -5.25
N ALA A 63 3.80 -1.35 -3.98
CA ALA A 63 4.01 -0.25 -3.06
C ALA A 63 5.37 -0.36 -2.38
N VAL A 64 6.14 0.72 -2.40
CA VAL A 64 7.43 0.79 -1.74
C VAL A 64 7.26 1.45 -0.38
N PHE A 65 7.60 0.73 0.67
CA PHE A 65 7.50 1.17 2.05
C PHE A 65 8.90 1.28 2.67
N PRO A 66 9.05 1.98 3.80
CA PRO A 66 10.33 2.01 4.50
C PRO A 66 10.88 0.61 4.76
N GLU A 67 12.20 0.45 4.69
CA GLU A 67 12.87 -0.85 4.75
C GLU A 67 12.45 -1.69 5.97
N ASN A 68 12.22 -1.04 7.10
CA ASN A 68 11.88 -1.71 8.35
C ASN A 68 10.38 -1.94 8.54
N TYR A 69 9.54 -1.62 7.56
CA TYR A 69 8.11 -1.84 7.67
C TYR A 69 7.80 -3.33 7.67
N PRO A 70 7.19 -3.87 8.74
CA PRO A 70 6.86 -5.30 8.79
C PRO A 70 5.67 -5.60 7.90
N SER A 71 5.87 -6.42 6.89
CA SER A 71 4.80 -6.85 6.00
C SER A 71 5.05 -8.24 5.46
N LYS A 72 3.98 -9.01 5.35
CA LYS A 72 3.97 -10.32 4.68
C LYS A 72 3.42 -10.26 3.26
N TYR A 73 2.98 -9.10 2.81
CA TYR A 73 2.38 -8.97 1.48
C TYR A 73 3.46 -8.87 0.41
N SER A 74 3.33 -9.68 -0.64
CA SER A 74 4.30 -9.72 -1.74
C SER A 74 4.33 -8.44 -2.58
N PHE A 75 3.27 -7.63 -2.54
CA PHE A 75 3.22 -6.37 -3.28
C PHE A 75 3.91 -5.22 -2.54
N ILE A 76 4.32 -5.41 -1.29
CA ILE A 76 5.08 -4.41 -0.53
C ILE A 76 6.57 -4.67 -0.71
N ILE A 77 7.25 -3.66 -1.24
CA ILE A 77 8.68 -3.71 -1.55
C ILE A 77 9.41 -2.81 -0.55
N PRO A 78 10.46 -3.31 0.10
CA PRO A 78 11.25 -2.48 1.00
C PRO A 78 12.05 -1.44 0.23
N GLU A 79 12.11 -0.22 0.76
CA GLU A 79 12.93 0.85 0.19
C GLU A 79 14.40 0.57 0.47
N LYS A 80 15.13 0.12 -0.54
CA LYS A 80 16.56 -0.18 -0.46
C LYS A 80 17.30 0.45 -1.64
N GLY A 81 18.52 0.93 -1.37
CA GLY A 81 19.36 1.51 -2.39
C GLY A 81 18.91 2.90 -2.84
N SER A 82 19.16 3.21 -4.09
CA SER A 82 18.80 4.50 -4.68
C SER A 82 17.36 4.48 -5.21
N LEU A 83 16.84 5.65 -5.51
CA LEU A 83 15.52 5.83 -6.08
C LEU A 83 15.27 4.93 -7.29
N GLY A 84 16.28 4.82 -8.19
CA GLY A 84 16.17 3.98 -9.37
C GLY A 84 16.09 2.49 -9.08
N ASP A 85 16.59 2.05 -7.93
CA ASP A 85 16.61 0.63 -7.57
C ASP A 85 15.23 0.10 -7.22
N PHE A 86 14.32 0.94 -6.78
CA PHE A 86 12.98 0.50 -6.40
C PHE A 86 11.83 1.10 -7.21
N LEU A 87 11.99 2.28 -7.82
CA LEU A 87 10.91 2.89 -8.60
C LEU A 87 10.65 2.20 -9.95
N PHE A 88 11.64 1.50 -10.49
CA PHE A 88 11.53 0.81 -11.78
C PHE A 88 11.39 -0.71 -11.62
N ILE A 89 11.07 -1.18 -10.43
CA ILE A 89 10.82 -2.61 -10.19
C ILE A 89 9.60 -3.05 -10.98
N LYS A 90 9.76 -4.14 -11.74
CA LYS A 90 8.66 -4.82 -12.40
C LYS A 90 8.49 -6.20 -11.75
N LYS A 91 7.33 -6.42 -11.18
CA LYS A 91 7.01 -7.67 -10.50
C LYS A 91 5.53 -7.97 -10.69
N ASP A 92 5.24 -9.16 -11.17
CA ASP A 92 3.86 -9.61 -11.25
C ASP A 92 3.40 -10.10 -9.89
N VAL A 93 2.31 -9.54 -9.40
CA VAL A 93 1.71 -9.91 -8.13
C VAL A 93 0.27 -10.28 -8.35
N ASP A 94 -0.12 -11.41 -7.79
CA ASP A 94 -1.50 -11.86 -7.82
C ASP A 94 -2.27 -11.24 -6.66
N PHE A 95 -3.22 -10.37 -6.98
CA PHE A 95 -4.11 -9.72 -6.01
C PHE A 95 -5.42 -10.49 -5.81
N SER A 96 -5.56 -11.68 -6.39
CA SER A 96 -6.82 -12.43 -6.34
C SER A 96 -7.26 -12.82 -4.93
N GLU A 97 -6.32 -12.93 -3.98
CA GLU A 97 -6.65 -13.20 -2.57
C GLU A 97 -7.50 -12.11 -1.93
N PHE A 98 -7.49 -10.90 -2.51
CA PHE A 98 -8.30 -9.77 -2.05
C PHE A 98 -9.61 -9.63 -2.83
N SER A 99 -9.91 -10.54 -3.74
CA SER A 99 -11.16 -10.53 -4.48
C SER A 99 -12.35 -10.73 -3.54
N LYS A 100 -13.50 -10.16 -3.89
CA LYS A 100 -14.71 -10.28 -3.10
C LYS A 100 -15.07 -11.75 -2.86
N GLU A 101 -14.94 -12.58 -3.89
CA GLU A 101 -15.26 -14.01 -3.80
C GLU A 101 -14.38 -14.74 -2.79
N LYS A 102 -13.06 -14.51 -2.85
CA LYS A 102 -12.14 -15.16 -1.90
C LYS A 102 -12.31 -14.66 -0.48
N VAL A 103 -12.49 -13.35 -0.30
CA VAL A 103 -12.74 -12.77 1.02
C VAL A 103 -14.01 -13.34 1.63
N LEU A 104 -15.09 -13.46 0.84
CA LEU A 104 -16.35 -14.06 1.31
C LEU A 104 -16.18 -15.53 1.66
N GLN A 105 -15.43 -16.30 0.88
CA GLN A 105 -15.14 -17.71 1.17
C GLN A 105 -14.38 -17.87 2.48
N GLU A 106 -13.38 -17.06 2.72
CA GLU A 106 -12.61 -17.11 3.97
C GLU A 106 -13.45 -16.70 5.18
N LEU A 107 -14.28 -15.68 5.02
CA LEU A 107 -15.20 -15.25 6.07
C LEU A 107 -16.20 -16.36 6.41
N GLU A 108 -16.76 -17.01 5.40
CA GLU A 108 -17.70 -18.12 5.56
C GLU A 108 -17.05 -19.28 6.32
N LYS A 109 -15.84 -19.68 5.94
CA LYS A 109 -15.08 -20.72 6.66
C LYS A 109 -14.85 -20.35 8.12
N THR A 110 -14.49 -19.10 8.38
CA THR A 110 -14.26 -18.62 9.75
C THR A 110 -15.53 -18.69 10.57
N ILE A 111 -16.66 -18.27 10.03
CA ILE A 111 -17.95 -18.32 10.69
C ILE A 111 -18.34 -19.77 11.01
N PHE A 112 -18.22 -20.67 10.05
CA PHE A 112 -18.55 -22.10 10.26
C PHE A 112 -17.64 -22.75 11.30
N ALA A 113 -16.37 -22.37 11.34
CA ALA A 113 -15.45 -22.88 12.36
C ALA A 113 -15.79 -22.45 13.78
N LEU A 114 -16.51 -21.34 13.95
CA LEU A 114 -16.95 -20.81 15.25
C LEU A 114 -18.29 -21.40 15.72
N LEU A 115 -19.02 -22.04 14.84
CA LEU A 115 -20.27 -22.71 15.17
C LEU A 115 -20.02 -24.17 15.62
#